data_6721d313374919c4a4b72e68186fb592
#
_entry.id   6721d313374919c4a4b72e68186fb592
#
_cell.length_a   1.000
_cell.length_b   1.000
_cell.length_c   1.000
_cell.angle_alpha   90.00
_cell.angle_beta   90.00
_cell.angle_gamma   90.00
#
_symmetry.space_group_name_H-M   'P 1'
#
loop_
_entity.id
_entity.type
_entity.pdbx_description
1 polymer ?
#
loop_
_entity_poly.entity_id
_entity_poly.type
_entity_poly.pdbx_seq_one_letter_code
_entity_poly.pdbx_strand_id
1 'polypeptide(L)'
;TISAKNLYEGDPVAKAKIAYETALKEYQRAEGLVKDKIISAKEFEQTRMKYENARTAYEAQAANVTVSGVKVTSPISGYVKNRLVSQGEYVTVGQPVATISKNRRLQLRADVSENYFNELKKIRGANFMVSYNNKVYRLEDLHGRLLSFGKAAAESSFYIPITFEFDNIGDFIPGSYVEVYLLTTPQNNVFSIPVTALAEEQGIYFVYLQIAEEEFVKREVGIGESDGKNVRILSGLKGGERVVVKGAYQVKLASSSSVLPEGHSH
;
A
#
# COMPACT_ATOMS: atom_id res chain seq x y z
N THR A 1 -14.11 20.85 3.36
CA THR A 1 -14.90 22.01 2.91
C THR A 1 -13.99 23.21 2.75
N ILE A 2 -14.09 23.90 1.61
CA ILE A 2 -13.33 25.14 1.33
C ILE A 2 -14.29 26.30 1.50
N SER A 3 -13.93 27.27 2.36
CA SER A 3 -14.75 28.47 2.58
C SER A 3 -14.60 29.45 1.41
N ALA A 4 -15.70 29.93 0.87
CA ALA A 4 -15.74 30.92 -0.19
C ALA A 4 -15.86 32.38 0.35
N LYS A 5 -15.78 32.58 1.65
CA LYS A 5 -16.07 33.87 2.31
C LYS A 5 -15.13 35.04 1.93
N ASN A 6 -13.95 34.75 1.41
CA ASN A 6 -12.92 35.75 1.11
C ASN A 6 -12.45 35.71 -0.34
N LEU A 7 -13.34 35.42 -1.31
CA LEU A 7 -12.99 35.51 -2.72
C LEU A 7 -12.84 37.00 -3.12
N TYR A 8 -11.68 37.36 -3.68
CA TYR A 8 -11.38 38.72 -4.15
C TYR A 8 -12.39 39.22 -5.23
N GLU A 9 -12.97 38.29 -6.01
CA GLU A 9 -13.95 38.58 -7.05
C GLU A 9 -15.42 38.39 -6.61
N GLY A 10 -15.67 38.15 -5.32
CA GLY A 10 -16.99 37.86 -4.79
C GLY A 10 -17.42 36.40 -4.96
N ASP A 11 -18.51 36.02 -4.31
CA ASP A 11 -19.04 34.66 -4.36
C ASP A 11 -19.64 34.36 -5.75
N PRO A 12 -19.09 33.42 -6.54
CA PRO A 12 -19.59 33.08 -7.87
C PRO A 12 -21.02 32.52 -7.83
N VAL A 13 -21.42 31.84 -6.73
CA VAL A 13 -22.78 31.34 -6.56
C VAL A 13 -23.77 32.48 -6.34
N ALA A 14 -23.37 33.50 -5.55
CA ALA A 14 -24.19 34.67 -5.37
C ALA A 14 -24.39 35.45 -6.68
N LYS A 15 -23.33 35.60 -7.50
CA LYS A 15 -23.41 36.22 -8.83
C LYS A 15 -24.35 35.44 -9.76
N ALA A 16 -24.20 34.11 -9.81
CA ALA A 16 -25.06 33.25 -10.65
C ALA A 16 -26.51 33.26 -10.17
N LYS A 17 -26.76 33.34 -8.85
CA LYS A 17 -28.08 33.46 -8.28
C LYS A 17 -28.78 34.75 -8.69
N ILE A 18 -28.08 35.90 -8.62
CA ILE A 18 -28.61 37.20 -9.05
C ILE A 18 -28.96 37.16 -10.54
N ALA A 19 -28.09 36.62 -11.38
CA ALA A 19 -28.36 36.46 -12.81
C ALA A 19 -29.58 35.60 -13.08
N TYR A 20 -29.72 34.47 -12.37
CA TYR A 20 -30.88 33.58 -12.46
C TYR A 20 -32.17 34.28 -12.02
N GLU A 21 -32.18 34.97 -10.87
CA GLU A 21 -33.38 35.69 -10.36
C GLU A 21 -33.80 36.84 -11.32
N THR A 22 -32.83 37.52 -11.92
CA THR A 22 -33.11 38.56 -12.92
C THR A 22 -33.73 37.97 -14.17
N ALA A 23 -33.13 36.92 -14.73
CA ALA A 23 -33.65 36.25 -15.94
C ALA A 23 -35.05 35.61 -15.70
N LEU A 24 -35.29 35.08 -14.47
CA LEU A 24 -36.62 34.56 -14.09
C LEU A 24 -37.69 35.66 -14.13
N LYS A 25 -37.41 36.84 -13.58
CA LYS A 25 -38.34 37.95 -13.57
C LYS A 25 -38.63 38.45 -15.01
N GLU A 26 -37.60 38.50 -15.88
CA GLU A 26 -37.79 38.83 -17.27
C GLU A 26 -38.64 37.79 -18.02
N TYR A 27 -38.37 36.51 -17.80
CA TYR A 27 -39.14 35.42 -18.36
C TYR A 27 -40.64 35.47 -17.93
N GLN A 28 -40.90 35.65 -16.63
CA GLN A 28 -42.29 35.76 -16.13
C GLN A 28 -43.05 36.94 -16.71
N ARG A 29 -42.34 38.09 -16.89
CA ARG A 29 -42.93 39.25 -17.56
C ARG A 29 -43.23 38.95 -19.02
N ALA A 30 -42.28 38.37 -19.73
CA ALA A 30 -42.41 38.03 -21.16
C ALA A 30 -43.54 37.00 -21.39
N GLU A 31 -43.74 36.06 -20.45
CA GLU A 31 -44.83 35.09 -20.52
C GLU A 31 -46.27 35.77 -20.54
N GLY A 32 -46.45 36.84 -19.75
CA GLY A 32 -47.66 37.66 -19.83
C GLY A 32 -47.77 38.40 -21.18
N LEU A 33 -46.71 39.08 -21.57
CA LEU A 33 -46.72 39.88 -22.81
C LEU A 33 -46.92 39.09 -24.10
N VAL A 34 -46.41 37.83 -24.16
CA VAL A 34 -46.66 36.98 -25.35
C VAL A 34 -48.08 36.49 -25.43
N LYS A 35 -48.76 36.23 -24.28
CA LYS A 35 -50.17 35.87 -24.21
C LYS A 35 -51.05 37.01 -24.75
N ASP A 36 -50.70 38.24 -24.40
CA ASP A 36 -51.38 39.45 -24.85
C ASP A 36 -50.96 39.91 -26.26
N LYS A 37 -50.11 39.11 -26.94
CA LYS A 37 -49.57 39.41 -28.29
C LYS A 37 -48.80 40.73 -28.39
N ILE A 38 -48.20 41.18 -27.27
CA ILE A 38 -47.43 42.44 -27.20
C ILE A 38 -45.98 42.22 -27.70
N ILE A 39 -45.46 41.01 -27.50
CA ILE A 39 -44.15 40.61 -27.98
C ILE A 39 -44.25 39.44 -28.97
N SER A 40 -43.26 39.29 -29.83
CA SER A 40 -43.22 38.19 -30.77
C SER A 40 -42.84 36.86 -30.10
N ALA A 41 -43.26 35.74 -30.70
CA ALA A 41 -42.84 34.41 -30.25
C ALA A 41 -41.32 34.25 -30.25
N LYS A 42 -40.60 34.89 -31.18
CA LYS A 42 -39.13 34.87 -31.25
C LYS A 42 -38.50 35.56 -30.03
N GLU A 43 -39.01 36.71 -29.62
CA GLU A 43 -38.55 37.46 -28.47
C GLU A 43 -38.80 36.71 -27.17
N PHE A 44 -39.96 36.05 -27.07
CA PHE A 44 -40.27 35.16 -25.93
C PHE A 44 -39.29 34.00 -25.86
N GLU A 45 -39.03 33.29 -26.96
CA GLU A 45 -38.06 32.18 -27.00
C GLU A 45 -36.63 32.64 -26.62
N GLN A 46 -36.18 33.82 -27.03
CA GLN A 46 -34.90 34.37 -26.62
C GLN A 46 -34.82 34.61 -25.12
N THR A 47 -35.91 35.12 -24.53
CA THR A 47 -36.00 35.37 -23.09
C THR A 47 -36.02 34.06 -22.31
N ARG A 48 -36.76 33.05 -22.81
CA ARG A 48 -36.78 31.71 -22.26
C ARG A 48 -35.40 31.08 -22.27
N MET A 49 -34.65 31.13 -23.35
CA MET A 49 -33.29 30.60 -23.46
C MET A 49 -32.34 31.31 -22.48
N LYS A 50 -32.47 32.63 -22.29
CA LYS A 50 -31.66 33.33 -21.27
C LYS A 50 -31.94 32.84 -19.88
N TYR A 51 -33.21 32.65 -19.52
CA TYR A 51 -33.61 32.09 -18.23
C TYR A 51 -33.08 30.68 -18.03
N GLU A 52 -33.23 29.79 -19.02
CA GLU A 52 -32.75 28.39 -18.94
C GLU A 52 -31.21 28.31 -18.78
N ASN A 53 -30.48 29.15 -19.51
CA ASN A 53 -29.03 29.24 -19.38
C ASN A 53 -28.59 29.73 -18.00
N ALA A 54 -29.23 30.79 -17.50
CA ALA A 54 -28.93 31.34 -16.19
C ALA A 54 -29.28 30.36 -15.06
N ARG A 55 -30.38 29.62 -15.19
CA ARG A 55 -30.79 28.54 -14.27
C ARG A 55 -29.77 27.43 -14.22
N THR A 56 -29.36 26.90 -15.38
CA THR A 56 -28.38 25.83 -15.48
C THR A 56 -27.03 26.24 -14.87
N ALA A 57 -26.59 27.47 -15.14
CA ALA A 57 -25.36 28.01 -14.56
C ALA A 57 -25.44 28.13 -13.03
N TYR A 58 -26.57 28.59 -12.49
CA TYR A 58 -26.76 28.67 -11.04
C TYR A 58 -26.80 27.27 -10.41
N GLU A 59 -27.58 26.33 -10.95
CA GLU A 59 -27.69 24.97 -10.45
C GLU A 59 -26.34 24.25 -10.44
N ALA A 60 -25.55 24.40 -11.51
CA ALA A 60 -24.21 23.81 -11.61
C ALA A 60 -23.25 24.36 -10.54
N GLN A 61 -23.30 25.66 -10.27
CA GLN A 61 -22.46 26.29 -9.24
C GLN A 61 -22.95 26.02 -7.82
N ALA A 62 -24.27 25.94 -7.60
CA ALA A 62 -24.87 25.69 -6.31
C ALA A 62 -24.75 24.25 -5.84
N ALA A 63 -24.65 23.28 -6.76
CA ALA A 63 -24.65 21.84 -6.47
C ALA A 63 -23.59 21.40 -5.45
N ASN A 64 -22.44 22.09 -5.40
CA ASN A 64 -21.31 21.74 -4.54
C ASN A 64 -21.08 22.73 -3.39
N VAL A 65 -21.97 23.72 -3.21
CA VAL A 65 -21.83 24.77 -2.18
C VAL A 65 -22.80 24.54 -1.03
N THR A 66 -22.25 24.54 0.18
CA THR A 66 -23.04 24.49 1.43
C THR A 66 -22.91 25.83 2.17
N VAL A 67 -23.73 26.04 3.21
CA VAL A 67 -23.64 27.21 4.09
C VAL A 67 -22.23 27.39 4.68
N SER A 68 -21.48 26.30 4.83
CA SER A 68 -20.11 26.28 5.35
C SER A 68 -19.01 26.39 4.27
N GLY A 69 -19.37 26.41 2.98
CA GLY A 69 -18.45 26.54 1.86
C GLY A 69 -18.59 25.43 0.79
N VAL A 70 -17.62 25.34 -0.11
CA VAL A 70 -17.59 24.34 -1.18
C VAL A 70 -17.17 23.00 -0.63
N LYS A 71 -17.99 21.99 -0.83
CA LYS A 71 -17.69 20.60 -0.46
C LYS A 71 -16.79 19.98 -1.55
N VAL A 72 -15.56 19.63 -1.20
CA VAL A 72 -14.63 18.89 -2.07
C VAL A 72 -14.75 17.41 -1.75
N THR A 73 -15.16 16.61 -2.73
CA THR A 73 -15.31 15.16 -2.62
C THR A 73 -14.35 14.45 -3.56
N SER A 74 -13.89 13.27 -3.16
CA SER A 74 -13.09 12.41 -4.03
C SER A 74 -13.98 11.76 -5.09
N PRO A 75 -13.57 11.75 -6.37
CA PRO A 75 -14.28 11.03 -7.43
C PRO A 75 -14.09 9.50 -7.35
N ILE A 76 -13.17 9.03 -6.50
CA ILE A 76 -12.87 7.61 -6.32
C ILE A 76 -12.93 7.25 -4.83
N SER A 77 -13.33 6.00 -4.53
CA SER A 77 -13.17 5.43 -3.19
C SER A 77 -11.72 5.06 -2.95
N GLY A 78 -11.19 5.36 -1.76
CA GLY A 78 -9.79 5.09 -1.43
C GLY A 78 -9.38 5.75 -0.12
N TYR A 79 -8.08 5.80 0.12
CA TYR A 79 -7.47 6.41 1.29
C TYR A 79 -6.77 7.71 0.91
N VAL A 80 -6.73 8.67 1.82
CA VAL A 80 -5.94 9.89 1.65
C VAL A 80 -4.46 9.52 1.77
N LYS A 81 -3.74 9.53 0.64
CA LYS A 81 -2.30 9.29 0.61
C LYS A 81 -1.52 10.47 1.17
N ASN A 82 -1.83 11.65 0.67
CA ASN A 82 -1.18 12.90 1.08
C ASN A 82 -2.24 14.00 1.18
N ARG A 83 -2.14 14.83 2.21
CA ARG A 83 -2.80 16.12 2.31
C ARG A 83 -1.80 17.18 1.87
N LEU A 84 -2.12 17.93 0.84
CA LEU A 84 -1.22 18.88 0.19
C LEU A 84 -1.40 20.33 0.67
N VAL A 85 -2.44 20.57 1.48
CA VAL A 85 -2.78 21.89 2.03
C VAL A 85 -3.07 21.78 3.52
N SER A 86 -2.80 22.86 4.25
CA SER A 86 -3.08 22.94 5.68
C SER A 86 -4.45 23.53 5.97
N GLN A 87 -4.95 23.36 7.19
CA GLN A 87 -6.18 24.00 7.62
C GLN A 87 -5.96 25.52 7.73
N GLY A 88 -6.85 26.31 7.13
CA GLY A 88 -6.73 27.76 7.09
C GLY A 88 -5.89 28.31 5.93
N GLU A 89 -5.25 27.45 5.17
CA GLU A 89 -4.47 27.83 3.99
C GLU A 89 -5.38 28.29 2.84
N TYR A 90 -4.95 29.33 2.13
CA TYR A 90 -5.62 29.82 0.93
C TYR A 90 -5.35 28.87 -0.24
N VAL A 91 -6.38 28.51 -0.98
CA VAL A 91 -6.29 27.63 -2.17
C VAL A 91 -6.89 28.31 -3.39
N THR A 92 -6.27 28.08 -4.54
CA THR A 92 -6.74 28.59 -5.82
C THR A 92 -7.50 27.52 -6.61
N VAL A 93 -8.26 27.94 -7.61
CA VAL A 93 -8.95 27.01 -8.52
C VAL A 93 -7.91 26.17 -9.28
N GLY A 94 -8.10 24.86 -9.26
CA GLY A 94 -7.16 23.92 -9.89
C GLY A 94 -6.02 23.45 -8.98
N GLN A 95 -5.86 24.02 -7.79
CA GLN A 95 -4.84 23.58 -6.85
C GLN A 95 -5.20 22.22 -6.25
N PRO A 96 -4.30 21.23 -6.29
CA PRO A 96 -4.53 19.94 -5.66
C PRO A 96 -4.51 20.06 -4.14
N VAL A 97 -5.55 19.56 -3.48
CA VAL A 97 -5.71 19.64 -2.00
C VAL A 97 -5.35 18.34 -1.29
N ALA A 98 -5.52 17.21 -1.97
CA ALA A 98 -5.17 15.88 -1.45
C ALA A 98 -4.97 14.88 -2.59
N THR A 99 -4.18 13.86 -2.32
CA THR A 99 -4.04 12.69 -3.20
C THR A 99 -4.79 11.51 -2.60
N ILE A 100 -5.70 10.92 -3.37
CA ILE A 100 -6.45 9.72 -2.98
C ILE A 100 -5.86 8.50 -3.72
N SER A 101 -5.62 7.43 -2.99
CA SER A 101 -5.07 6.18 -3.54
C SER A 101 -6.03 5.02 -3.29
N LYS A 102 -6.19 4.17 -4.32
CA LYS A 102 -6.85 2.87 -4.19
C LYS A 102 -5.79 1.83 -3.86
N ASN A 103 -5.54 1.58 -2.59
CA ASN A 103 -4.54 0.59 -2.15
C ASN A 103 -5.04 -0.87 -2.27
N ARG A 104 -5.81 -1.18 -3.30
CA ARG A 104 -6.29 -2.56 -3.53
C ARG A 104 -5.18 -3.48 -4.00
N ARG A 105 -4.27 -2.96 -4.81
CA ARG A 105 -3.09 -3.67 -5.31
C ARG A 105 -1.84 -2.89 -4.97
N LEU A 106 -0.84 -3.61 -4.53
CA LEU A 106 0.47 -3.08 -4.22
C LEU A 106 1.52 -3.69 -5.13
N GLN A 107 2.64 -2.99 -5.24
CA GLN A 107 3.81 -3.49 -5.92
C GLN A 107 4.90 -3.76 -4.89
N LEU A 108 5.50 -4.95 -4.98
CA LEU A 108 6.70 -5.33 -4.27
C LEU A 108 7.87 -5.18 -5.23
N ARG A 109 8.81 -4.30 -4.90
CA ARG A 109 10.03 -4.11 -5.67
C ARG A 109 11.20 -4.72 -4.91
N ALA A 110 11.95 -5.57 -5.58
CA ALA A 110 13.23 -6.10 -5.13
C ALA A 110 14.34 -5.62 -6.06
N ASP A 111 15.42 -5.09 -5.51
CA ASP A 111 16.59 -4.68 -6.26
C ASP A 111 17.65 -5.76 -6.12
N VAL A 112 17.92 -6.49 -7.20
CA VAL A 112 18.79 -7.67 -7.25
C VAL A 112 20.11 -7.31 -7.91
N SER A 113 21.23 -7.70 -7.31
CA SER A 113 22.55 -7.50 -7.91
C SER A 113 22.63 -8.16 -9.29
N GLU A 114 23.26 -7.48 -10.24
CA GLU A 114 23.50 -7.97 -11.61
C GLU A 114 24.25 -9.31 -11.66
N ASN A 115 25.00 -9.65 -10.60
CA ASN A 115 25.68 -10.94 -10.49
C ASN A 115 24.70 -12.12 -10.56
N TYR A 116 23.45 -11.92 -10.22
CA TYR A 116 22.39 -12.94 -10.29
C TYR A 116 21.56 -12.89 -11.58
N PHE A 117 22.01 -12.14 -12.60
CA PHE A 117 21.27 -11.96 -13.86
C PHE A 117 20.78 -13.27 -14.48
N ASN A 118 21.63 -14.30 -14.50
CA ASN A 118 21.29 -15.61 -15.07
C ASN A 118 20.20 -16.33 -14.28
N GLU A 119 20.04 -16.04 -12.98
CA GLU A 119 19.03 -16.62 -12.12
C GLU A 119 17.67 -15.94 -12.25
N LEU A 120 17.64 -14.68 -12.76
CA LEU A 120 16.38 -13.90 -12.86
C LEU A 120 15.31 -14.61 -13.67
N LYS A 121 15.70 -15.33 -14.72
CA LYS A 121 14.78 -16.10 -15.58
C LYS A 121 14.15 -17.30 -14.87
N LYS A 122 14.74 -17.76 -13.78
CA LYS A 122 14.27 -18.89 -12.98
C LYS A 122 13.29 -18.47 -11.88
N ILE A 123 13.13 -17.14 -11.64
CA ILE A 123 12.26 -16.64 -10.61
C ILE A 123 10.80 -16.97 -10.94
N ARG A 124 10.12 -17.59 -9.99
CA ARG A 124 8.72 -18.01 -10.07
C ARG A 124 7.81 -17.21 -9.14
N GLY A 125 8.35 -16.65 -8.06
CA GLY A 125 7.62 -15.91 -7.06
C GLY A 125 8.53 -15.27 -6.05
N ALA A 126 7.94 -14.79 -4.98
CA ALA A 126 8.67 -14.23 -3.85
C ALA A 126 7.90 -14.46 -2.54
N ASN A 127 8.63 -14.53 -1.45
CA ASN A 127 8.11 -14.25 -0.12
C ASN A 127 8.70 -12.90 0.33
N PHE A 128 8.05 -12.25 1.28
CA PHE A 128 8.60 -11.04 1.86
C PHE A 128 8.26 -10.94 3.34
N MET A 129 9.16 -10.33 4.09
CA MET A 129 9.01 -10.07 5.50
C MET A 129 8.91 -8.56 5.73
N VAL A 130 7.87 -8.15 6.47
CA VAL A 130 7.70 -6.74 6.87
C VAL A 130 8.34 -6.50 8.22
N SER A 131 9.10 -5.41 8.33
CA SER A 131 9.92 -5.11 9.52
C SER A 131 9.09 -4.83 10.79
N TYR A 132 7.85 -4.38 10.64
CA TYR A 132 7.02 -4.01 11.80
C TYR A 132 6.36 -5.19 12.53
N ASN A 133 6.36 -6.41 11.96
CA ASN A 133 5.80 -7.60 12.63
C ASN A 133 6.66 -8.87 12.44
N ASN A 134 7.76 -8.79 11.71
CA ASN A 134 8.69 -9.89 11.39
C ASN A 134 7.99 -11.15 10.84
N LYS A 135 6.81 -10.96 10.22
CA LYS A 135 6.04 -12.04 9.62
C LYS A 135 6.39 -12.18 8.15
N VAL A 136 6.66 -13.40 7.73
CA VAL A 136 6.88 -13.74 6.32
C VAL A 136 5.57 -14.04 5.63
N TYR A 137 5.28 -13.27 4.58
CA TYR A 137 4.13 -13.41 3.72
C TYR A 137 4.54 -14.08 2.42
N ARG A 138 3.75 -15.06 1.98
CA ARG A 138 3.91 -15.65 0.65
C ARG A 138 3.16 -14.80 -0.36
N LEU A 139 3.83 -14.42 -1.42
CA LEU A 139 3.21 -13.63 -2.49
C LEU A 139 2.02 -14.38 -3.14
N GLU A 140 2.14 -15.71 -3.22
CA GLU A 140 1.09 -16.59 -3.73
C GLU A 140 -0.22 -16.49 -2.93
N ASP A 141 -0.13 -16.45 -1.59
CA ASP A 141 -1.29 -16.33 -0.69
C ASP A 141 -2.00 -14.96 -0.85
N LEU A 142 -1.32 -13.99 -1.45
CA LEU A 142 -1.81 -12.65 -1.72
C LEU A 142 -2.21 -12.45 -3.20
N HIS A 143 -2.42 -13.54 -3.95
CA HIS A 143 -2.68 -13.53 -5.40
C HIS A 143 -1.62 -12.76 -6.19
N GLY A 144 -0.37 -12.85 -5.71
CA GLY A 144 0.74 -12.12 -6.30
C GLY A 144 1.28 -12.77 -7.57
N ARG A 145 1.84 -11.93 -8.42
CA ARG A 145 2.46 -12.36 -9.67
C ARG A 145 3.67 -11.49 -10.00
N LEU A 146 4.61 -12.06 -10.72
CA LEU A 146 5.69 -11.31 -11.34
C LEU A 146 5.11 -10.37 -12.40
N LEU A 147 5.36 -9.08 -12.26
CA LEU A 147 4.91 -8.06 -13.19
C LEU A 147 5.97 -7.78 -14.24
N SER A 148 7.20 -7.54 -13.80
CA SER A 148 8.34 -7.25 -14.69
C SER A 148 9.67 -7.49 -13.98
N PHE A 149 10.70 -7.71 -14.78
CA PHE A 149 12.09 -7.55 -14.35
C PHE A 149 12.80 -6.64 -15.34
N GLY A 150 13.66 -5.74 -14.82
CA GLY A 150 14.43 -4.82 -15.64
C GLY A 150 15.42 -5.57 -16.52
N LYS A 151 15.57 -5.13 -17.79
CA LYS A 151 16.58 -5.65 -18.71
C LYS A 151 17.88 -4.85 -18.67
N ALA A 152 17.88 -3.74 -17.91
CA ALA A 152 19.04 -2.90 -17.70
C ALA A 152 19.06 -2.44 -16.24
N ALA A 153 20.25 -2.34 -15.66
CA ALA A 153 20.46 -1.60 -14.44
C ALA A 153 20.17 -0.10 -14.69
N ALA A 154 19.68 0.62 -13.69
CA ALA A 154 19.59 2.08 -13.81
C ALA A 154 20.98 2.68 -14.01
N GLU A 155 21.10 3.80 -14.72
CA GLU A 155 22.37 4.41 -15.18
C GLU A 155 23.46 4.62 -14.09
N SER A 156 23.12 4.43 -12.82
CA SER A 156 24.05 4.54 -11.67
C SER A 156 23.91 3.41 -10.65
N SER A 157 23.28 2.28 -11.01
CA SER A 157 22.99 1.20 -10.07
C SER A 157 23.35 -0.15 -10.68
N PHE A 158 24.11 -0.95 -9.93
CA PHE A 158 24.43 -2.35 -10.26
C PHE A 158 23.27 -3.31 -9.89
N TYR A 159 22.07 -2.78 -9.69
CA TYR A 159 20.91 -3.56 -9.29
C TYR A 159 19.84 -3.56 -10.39
N ILE A 160 19.27 -4.74 -10.60
CA ILE A 160 18.17 -4.99 -11.54
C ILE A 160 16.88 -5.01 -10.75
N PRO A 161 15.92 -4.10 -11.02
CA PRO A 161 14.66 -4.09 -10.33
C PRO A 161 13.76 -5.22 -10.81
N ILE A 162 13.21 -5.96 -9.87
CA ILE A 162 12.16 -6.96 -10.08
C ILE A 162 10.91 -6.45 -9.40
N THR A 163 9.79 -6.45 -10.11
CA THR A 163 8.53 -5.97 -9.59
C THR A 163 7.49 -7.08 -9.62
N PHE A 164 6.87 -7.30 -8.49
CA PHE A 164 5.69 -8.14 -8.34
C PHE A 164 4.48 -7.26 -8.02
N GLU A 165 3.30 -7.72 -8.38
CA GLU A 165 2.02 -7.12 -8.01
C GLU A 165 1.24 -8.10 -7.15
N PHE A 166 0.54 -7.62 -6.12
CA PHE A 166 -0.25 -8.46 -5.22
C PHE A 166 -1.44 -7.71 -4.64
N ASP A 167 -2.45 -8.43 -4.15
CA ASP A 167 -3.63 -7.84 -3.52
C ASP A 167 -3.32 -7.42 -2.08
N ASN A 168 -3.70 -6.19 -1.72
CA ASN A 168 -3.54 -5.66 -0.35
C ASN A 168 -4.66 -6.16 0.55
N ILE A 169 -4.60 -7.45 0.92
CA ILE A 169 -5.54 -8.09 1.86
C ILE A 169 -4.96 -8.21 3.28
N GLY A 170 -3.77 -7.70 3.52
CA GLY A 170 -3.03 -7.78 4.78
C GLY A 170 -2.73 -6.44 5.42
N ASP A 171 -3.42 -5.36 5.04
CA ASP A 171 -3.20 -3.99 5.54
C ASP A 171 -1.74 -3.53 5.48
N PHE A 172 -1.07 -3.83 4.37
CA PHE A 172 0.31 -3.41 4.14
C PHE A 172 0.40 -1.90 3.94
N ILE A 173 1.46 -1.32 4.49
CA ILE A 173 1.73 0.11 4.40
C ILE A 173 2.57 0.39 3.15
N PRO A 174 2.04 1.07 2.11
CA PRO A 174 2.81 1.41 0.94
C PRO A 174 4.02 2.30 1.28
N GLY A 175 5.17 1.97 0.68
CA GLY A 175 6.43 2.68 0.93
C GLY A 175 7.25 2.12 2.09
N SER A 176 6.80 1.05 2.75
CA SER A 176 7.61 0.34 3.75
C SER A 176 8.73 -0.45 3.10
N TYR A 177 9.87 -0.51 3.78
CA TYR A 177 10.95 -1.44 3.44
C TYR A 177 10.60 -2.85 3.91
N VAL A 178 10.93 -3.83 3.08
CA VAL A 178 10.70 -5.24 3.32
C VAL A 178 11.92 -6.05 2.90
N GLU A 179 12.16 -7.16 3.57
CA GLU A 179 13.10 -8.17 3.11
C GLU A 179 12.39 -9.09 2.13
N VAL A 180 13.00 -9.34 0.96
CA VAL A 180 12.40 -10.13 -0.11
C VAL A 180 13.22 -11.39 -0.35
N TYR A 181 12.56 -12.54 -0.31
CA TYR A 181 13.09 -13.86 -0.64
C TYR A 181 12.59 -14.23 -2.03
N LEU A 182 13.46 -14.21 -3.01
CA LEU A 182 13.12 -14.56 -4.39
C LEU A 182 13.10 -16.09 -4.55
N LEU A 183 11.99 -16.61 -5.03
CA LEU A 183 11.78 -18.04 -5.19
C LEU A 183 12.05 -18.45 -6.62
N THR A 184 12.94 -19.42 -6.79
CA THR A 184 13.25 -20.07 -8.07
C THR A 184 12.56 -21.44 -8.16
N THR A 185 13.02 -22.30 -9.06
CA THR A 185 12.52 -23.65 -9.17
C THR A 185 12.78 -24.45 -7.89
N PRO A 186 11.78 -25.15 -7.31
CA PRO A 186 11.96 -25.97 -6.13
C PRO A 186 13.07 -27.02 -6.33
N GLN A 187 13.90 -27.18 -5.31
CA GLN A 187 14.90 -28.25 -5.28
C GLN A 187 14.34 -29.46 -4.54
N ASN A 188 14.47 -30.62 -5.16
CA ASN A 188 14.07 -31.89 -4.54
C ASN A 188 15.25 -32.52 -3.79
N ASN A 189 14.93 -33.41 -2.85
CA ASN A 189 15.92 -34.18 -2.07
C ASN A 189 16.90 -33.29 -1.26
N VAL A 190 16.39 -32.19 -0.68
CA VAL A 190 17.14 -31.33 0.23
C VAL A 190 16.58 -31.39 1.64
N PHE A 191 17.44 -31.31 2.64
CA PHE A 191 16.99 -31.09 4.01
C PHE A 191 16.64 -29.64 4.19
N SER A 192 15.45 -29.36 4.71
CA SER A 192 15.03 -28.02 5.10
C SER A 192 14.34 -28.06 6.45
N ILE A 193 14.57 -27.04 7.24
CA ILE A 193 13.93 -26.86 8.54
C ILE A 193 13.33 -25.47 8.64
N PRO A 194 12.31 -25.24 9.48
CA PRO A 194 11.82 -23.90 9.76
C PRO A 194 12.93 -23.00 10.32
N VAL A 195 12.97 -21.74 9.89
CA VAL A 195 13.94 -20.75 10.37
C VAL A 195 13.88 -20.61 11.91
N THR A 196 12.70 -20.83 12.50
CA THR A 196 12.49 -20.81 13.96
C THR A 196 13.23 -21.90 14.73
N ALA A 197 13.74 -22.93 14.04
CA ALA A 197 14.55 -23.99 14.64
C ALA A 197 16.03 -23.63 14.75
N LEU A 198 16.47 -22.56 14.03
CA LEU A 198 17.85 -22.12 14.07
C LEU A 198 18.11 -21.25 15.30
N ALA A 199 19.26 -21.49 15.91
CA ALA A 199 19.90 -20.60 16.87
C ALA A 199 21.22 -20.10 16.25
N GLU A 200 21.49 -18.80 16.38
CA GLU A 200 22.75 -18.21 15.91
C GLU A 200 23.58 -17.75 17.11
N GLU A 201 24.87 -18.03 17.05
CA GLU A 201 25.85 -17.56 18.02
C GLU A 201 27.15 -17.21 17.27
N GLN A 202 27.55 -15.95 17.32
CA GLN A 202 28.79 -15.44 16.71
C GLN A 202 28.96 -15.81 15.21
N GLY A 203 27.85 -15.81 14.46
CA GLY A 203 27.85 -16.14 13.03
C GLY A 203 27.83 -17.64 12.73
N ILE A 204 27.75 -18.50 13.75
CA ILE A 204 27.62 -19.96 13.60
C ILE A 204 26.18 -20.35 13.91
N TYR A 205 25.63 -21.22 13.07
CA TYR A 205 24.24 -21.67 13.21
C TYR A 205 24.15 -23.03 13.86
N PHE A 206 23.19 -23.17 14.76
CA PHE A 206 22.95 -24.37 15.54
C PHE A 206 21.49 -24.76 15.51
N VAL A 207 21.23 -26.04 15.72
CA VAL A 207 19.92 -26.61 16.02
C VAL A 207 19.99 -27.39 17.33
N TYR A 208 18.84 -27.58 17.97
CA TYR A 208 18.72 -28.49 19.12
C TYR A 208 18.02 -29.74 18.64
N LEU A 209 18.67 -30.89 18.86
CA LEU A 209 18.13 -32.21 18.55
C LEU A 209 17.60 -32.84 19.84
N GLN A 210 16.39 -33.35 19.81
CA GLN A 210 15.84 -34.15 20.86
C GLN A 210 16.34 -35.59 20.71
N ILE A 211 17.16 -36.08 21.66
CA ILE A 211 17.70 -37.42 21.68
C ILE A 211 16.96 -38.34 22.65
N ALA A 212 16.34 -37.77 23.70
CA ALA A 212 15.42 -38.45 24.62
C ALA A 212 14.31 -37.50 25.04
N GLU A 213 13.37 -37.91 25.89
CA GLU A 213 12.15 -37.17 26.24
C GLU A 213 12.44 -35.75 26.77
N GLU A 214 13.49 -35.59 27.56
CA GLU A 214 13.93 -34.29 28.13
C GLU A 214 15.41 -33.98 27.82
N GLU A 215 16.02 -34.74 26.90
CA GLU A 215 17.43 -34.58 26.55
C GLU A 215 17.60 -33.98 25.17
N PHE A 216 18.33 -32.85 25.16
CA PHE A 216 18.60 -32.09 23.94
C PHE A 216 20.09 -31.91 23.73
N VAL A 217 20.52 -32.06 22.47
CA VAL A 217 21.91 -31.84 22.06
C VAL A 217 21.98 -30.69 21.08
N LYS A 218 22.84 -29.73 21.39
CA LYS A 218 23.20 -28.62 20.49
C LYS A 218 24.09 -29.15 19.36
N ARG A 219 23.74 -28.89 18.11
CA ARG A 219 24.50 -29.32 16.96
C ARG A 219 24.69 -28.17 15.99
N GLU A 220 25.94 -27.96 15.57
CA GLU A 220 26.27 -27.03 14.53
C GLU A 220 25.75 -27.51 13.16
N VAL A 221 25.23 -26.58 12.35
CA VAL A 221 24.69 -26.85 11.03
C VAL A 221 25.20 -25.82 10.00
N GLY A 222 25.51 -26.32 8.82
CA GLY A 222 25.74 -25.46 7.65
C GLY A 222 24.41 -25.15 6.99
N ILE A 223 24.12 -23.86 6.81
CA ILE A 223 22.88 -23.41 6.18
C ILE A 223 23.12 -22.98 4.73
N GLY A 224 22.09 -23.09 3.92
CA GLY A 224 22.03 -22.65 2.54
C GLY A 224 20.97 -21.56 2.36
N GLU A 225 20.30 -21.62 1.22
CA GLU A 225 19.27 -20.66 0.82
C GLU A 225 18.03 -20.76 1.72
N SER A 226 17.37 -19.63 1.91
CA SER A 226 16.14 -19.54 2.67
C SER A 226 15.02 -18.93 1.85
N ASP A 227 13.78 -19.40 2.08
CA ASP A 227 12.55 -18.81 1.55
C ASP A 227 11.88 -17.84 2.56
N GLY A 228 12.56 -17.58 3.69
CA GLY A 228 12.08 -16.78 4.81
C GLY A 228 11.28 -17.58 5.85
N LYS A 229 10.72 -18.74 5.49
CA LYS A 229 10.02 -19.67 6.40
C LYS A 229 10.88 -20.87 6.74
N ASN A 230 11.52 -21.43 5.73
CA ASN A 230 12.42 -22.56 5.84
C ASN A 230 13.81 -22.19 5.33
N VAL A 231 14.79 -22.87 5.85
CA VAL A 231 16.18 -22.77 5.41
C VAL A 231 16.71 -24.14 5.03
N ARG A 232 17.43 -24.19 3.94
CA ARG A 232 18.11 -25.41 3.50
C ARG A 232 19.28 -25.71 4.42
N ILE A 233 19.45 -26.99 4.78
CA ILE A 233 20.60 -27.46 5.54
C ILE A 233 21.57 -28.15 4.58
N LEU A 234 22.82 -27.68 4.60
CA LEU A 234 23.89 -28.19 3.78
C LEU A 234 24.69 -29.29 4.51
N SER A 235 24.82 -29.16 5.82
CA SER A 235 25.55 -30.12 6.67
C SER A 235 25.07 -30.09 8.11
N GLY A 236 25.42 -31.12 8.88
CA GLY A 236 25.13 -31.20 10.32
C GLY A 236 23.88 -31.97 10.69
N LEU A 237 22.95 -32.24 9.77
CA LEU A 237 21.76 -33.06 10.02
C LEU A 237 21.73 -34.35 9.20
N LYS A 238 21.07 -35.35 9.77
CA LYS A 238 20.80 -36.65 9.14
C LYS A 238 19.28 -36.87 9.06
N GLY A 239 18.85 -37.68 8.11
CA GLY A 239 17.43 -38.06 7.99
C GLY A 239 16.96 -38.79 9.25
N GLY A 240 15.74 -38.45 9.70
CA GLY A 240 15.10 -39.07 10.87
C GLY A 240 15.41 -38.41 12.23
N GLU A 241 16.32 -37.43 12.30
CA GLU A 241 16.60 -36.71 13.52
C GLU A 241 15.45 -35.76 13.89
N ARG A 242 15.16 -35.63 15.19
CA ARG A 242 14.09 -34.75 15.71
C ARG A 242 14.67 -33.38 16.07
N VAL A 243 14.31 -32.37 15.29
CA VAL A 243 14.75 -30.98 15.49
C VAL A 243 13.70 -30.20 16.30
N VAL A 244 14.14 -29.44 17.29
CA VAL A 244 13.30 -28.53 18.08
C VAL A 244 12.91 -27.34 17.21
N VAL A 245 11.63 -27.23 16.83
CA VAL A 245 11.12 -26.15 15.96
C VAL A 245 10.57 -24.97 16.73
N LYS A 246 10.06 -25.23 17.93
CA LYS A 246 9.55 -24.21 18.87
C LYS A 246 10.24 -24.37 20.21
N GLY A 247 10.66 -23.25 20.79
CA GLY A 247 11.32 -23.28 22.08
C GLY A 247 12.84 -23.52 22.01
N ALA A 248 13.47 -23.41 20.86
CA ALA A 248 14.93 -23.52 20.72
C ALA A 248 15.69 -22.57 21.68
N TYR A 249 15.16 -21.36 21.87
CA TYR A 249 15.73 -20.39 22.79
C TYR A 249 15.57 -20.82 24.26
N GLN A 250 14.45 -21.44 24.65
CA GLN A 250 14.23 -21.99 26.01
C GLN A 250 15.18 -23.14 26.27
N VAL A 251 15.38 -24.05 25.31
CA VAL A 251 16.36 -25.12 25.39
C VAL A 251 17.78 -24.56 25.57
N LYS A 252 18.12 -23.50 24.84
CA LYS A 252 19.39 -22.80 24.98
C LYS A 252 19.61 -22.28 26.40
N LEU A 253 18.63 -21.61 26.97
CA LEU A 253 18.71 -21.07 28.33
C LEU A 253 18.83 -22.20 29.39
N ALA A 254 18.07 -23.27 29.26
CA ALA A 254 18.13 -24.41 30.17
C ALA A 254 19.50 -25.09 30.10
N SER A 255 20.07 -25.29 28.94
CA SER A 255 21.40 -25.88 28.77
C SER A 255 22.55 -24.99 29.33
N SER A 256 22.36 -23.67 29.32
CA SER A 256 23.36 -22.74 29.90
C SER A 256 23.25 -22.60 31.41
N SER A 257 22.07 -22.82 32.00
CA SER A 257 21.88 -22.77 33.46
C SER A 257 22.31 -24.04 34.19
N SER A 258 22.39 -25.19 33.49
CA SER A 258 22.89 -26.44 34.06
C SER A 258 24.44 -26.49 34.19
N VAL A 259 25.14 -25.46 33.74
CA VAL A 259 26.63 -25.34 33.79
C VAL A 259 27.11 -24.50 35.00
N LEU A 260 26.21 -24.00 35.86
CA LEU A 260 26.65 -23.36 37.11
C LEU A 260 27.12 -24.44 38.06
N PRO A 261 28.39 -24.47 38.49
CA PRO A 261 28.85 -25.40 39.51
C PRO A 261 28.11 -25.10 40.81
N GLU A 262 27.58 -26.17 41.45
CA GLU A 262 27.09 -26.08 42.83
C GLU A 262 28.21 -25.51 43.70
N GLY A 263 27.99 -24.29 44.18
CA GLY A 263 28.92 -23.64 45.10
C GLY A 263 29.08 -24.49 46.35
N HIS A 264 30.26 -25.00 46.56
CA HIS A 264 30.63 -25.64 47.79
C HIS A 264 30.44 -24.66 48.97
N SER A 265 29.40 -24.87 49.77
CA SER A 265 29.28 -24.25 51.07
C SER A 265 30.25 -24.94 52.03
N HIS A 266 31.24 -24.22 52.50
CA HIS A 266 31.99 -24.53 53.69
C HIS A 266 31.54 -23.63 54.83
#